data_d9676ac41adfe81a3bbf5299c485d181
#
_entry.id   d9676ac41adfe81a3bbf5299c485d181
#
_cell.length_a   1.000
_cell.length_b   1.000
_cell.length_c   1.000
_cell.angle_alpha   90.00
_cell.angle_beta   90.00
_cell.angle_gamma   90.00
#
_symmetry.space_group_name_H-M   'P 1'
#
loop_
_entity.id
_entity.type
_entity.pdbx_description
1 polymer ?
#
loop_
_entity_poly.entity_id
_entity_poly.type
_entity_poly.pdbx_seq_one_letter_code
_entity_poly.pdbx_strand_id
1 'polypeptide(L)'
;MPQLERPTAVVHLPAGQVEYRFERRGQAVVLVFHGGHTRAGLALGEDVFAASGCTVLAPSRPGYGRTSLSAGPSVAEYTDTVRALCAQLGVDRVAAVVGVSGGGPTAATMAARHADLVQRLILVSAVGWLPYPSFTMRLGSHVFFAGGTEAITWAGVHALARWTPGLCLRLMMSSLSTLPVRDVLSTLSREHRDLVLAMFARMRSGRGFVNDLRPTPDVMGSINQPTLVIASRTDAGVPYAHAQSLANGIRHARLIESHAPSHLVWLGSDWPAIAEQIERFLHGEPRTSESAC
;
A
#
# COMPACT_ATOMS: atom_id res chain seq x y z
N MET A 1 15.06 14.92 6.34
CA MET A 1 14.00 14.14 5.66
C MET A 1 14.17 12.67 5.99
N PRO A 2 13.12 11.92 6.32
CA PRO A 2 13.23 10.47 6.41
C PRO A 2 13.72 9.94 5.06
N GLN A 3 14.65 9.00 5.10
CA GLN A 3 15.21 8.40 3.90
C GLN A 3 14.13 7.54 3.22
N LEU A 4 13.62 7.97 2.06
CA LEU A 4 12.55 7.28 1.33
C LEU A 4 12.94 5.83 0.98
N GLU A 5 14.19 5.63 0.56
CA GLU A 5 14.71 4.31 0.25
C GLU A 5 15.46 3.73 1.44
N ARG A 6 15.02 2.56 1.88
CA ARG A 6 15.53 1.84 3.05
C ARG A 6 16.25 0.56 2.61
N PRO A 7 17.26 0.11 3.36
CA PRO A 7 17.92 -1.16 3.09
C PRO A 7 16.96 -2.34 3.13
N THR A 8 17.15 -3.28 2.22
CA THR A 8 16.37 -4.52 2.14
C THR A 8 17.28 -5.75 2.20
N ALA A 9 16.75 -6.84 2.74
CA ALA A 9 17.34 -8.17 2.72
C ALA A 9 16.61 -9.06 1.71
N VAL A 10 17.20 -10.20 1.40
CA VAL A 10 16.61 -11.25 0.58
C VAL A 10 16.69 -12.56 1.35
N VAL A 11 15.63 -13.33 1.30
CA VAL A 11 15.56 -14.69 1.84
C VAL A 11 15.12 -15.66 0.75
N HIS A 12 15.65 -16.88 0.80
CA HIS A 12 15.20 -17.97 -0.05
C HIS A 12 14.31 -18.90 0.77
N LEU A 13 13.01 -18.91 0.42
CA LEU A 13 12.01 -19.79 1.00
C LEU A 13 11.70 -20.92 0.01
N PRO A 14 11.04 -22.03 0.42
CA PRO A 14 10.72 -23.12 -0.49
C PRO A 14 9.92 -22.70 -1.72
N ALA A 15 9.03 -21.69 -1.58
CA ALA A 15 8.25 -21.13 -2.68
C ALA A 15 9.05 -20.22 -3.62
N GLY A 16 10.17 -19.65 -3.17
CA GLY A 16 11.01 -18.76 -3.97
C GLY A 16 11.68 -17.67 -3.15
N GLN A 17 12.37 -16.80 -3.88
CA GLN A 17 13.08 -15.67 -3.29
C GLN A 17 12.11 -14.55 -2.90
N VAL A 18 12.27 -14.00 -1.69
CA VAL A 18 11.52 -12.85 -1.17
C VAL A 18 12.46 -11.75 -0.73
N GLU A 19 12.28 -10.57 -1.29
CA GLU A 19 12.88 -9.34 -0.78
C GLU A 19 12.00 -8.78 0.32
N TYR A 20 12.61 -8.34 1.41
CA TYR A 20 11.90 -7.72 2.53
C TYR A 20 12.74 -6.66 3.22
N ARG A 21 12.05 -5.78 3.93
CA ARG A 21 12.61 -4.82 4.88
C ARG A 21 12.08 -5.17 6.27
N PHE A 22 12.97 -5.21 7.26
CA PHE A 22 12.62 -5.51 8.63
C PHE A 22 13.31 -4.51 9.56
N GLU A 23 12.55 -3.47 9.93
CA GLU A 23 13.03 -2.39 10.79
C GLU A 23 12.56 -2.61 12.21
N ARG A 24 13.44 -3.19 13.03
CA ARG A 24 13.16 -3.45 14.44
C ARG A 24 13.12 -2.15 15.22
N ARG A 25 12.06 -1.95 16.02
CA ARG A 25 11.89 -0.85 16.98
C ARG A 25 11.32 -1.36 18.30
N GLY A 26 10.09 -1.85 18.31
CA GLY A 26 9.42 -2.39 19.46
C GLY A 26 8.97 -3.84 19.27
N GLN A 27 8.19 -4.34 20.21
CA GLN A 27 7.67 -5.71 20.17
C GLN A 27 6.50 -5.86 19.18
N ALA A 28 5.67 -4.82 19.04
CA ALA A 28 4.56 -4.82 18.10
C ALA A 28 5.08 -4.77 16.66
N VAL A 29 4.71 -5.77 15.85
CA VAL A 29 5.09 -5.85 14.44
C VAL A 29 3.92 -5.42 13.57
N VAL A 30 4.17 -4.53 12.62
CA VAL A 30 3.25 -4.17 11.54
C VAL A 30 3.78 -4.73 10.24
N LEU A 31 2.95 -5.54 9.56
CA LEU A 31 3.26 -6.14 8.27
C LEU A 31 2.66 -5.28 7.15
N VAL A 32 3.49 -4.72 6.24
CA VAL A 32 3.05 -3.77 5.22
C VAL A 32 3.17 -4.35 3.82
N PHE A 33 2.06 -4.39 3.08
CA PHE A 33 2.02 -4.68 1.66
C PHE A 33 1.80 -3.38 0.87
N HIS A 34 2.83 -2.96 0.16
CA HIS A 34 2.81 -1.74 -0.64
C HIS A 34 1.95 -1.86 -1.91
N GLY A 35 1.63 -0.72 -2.50
CA GLY A 35 0.88 -0.59 -3.73
C GLY A 35 1.61 -1.05 -4.98
N GLY A 36 1.00 -0.81 -6.13
CA GLY A 36 1.63 -1.02 -7.43
C GLY A 36 2.88 -0.16 -7.62
N HIS A 37 3.81 -0.63 -8.44
CA HIS A 37 5.04 0.07 -8.82
C HIS A 37 6.03 0.34 -7.67
N THR A 38 5.78 -0.20 -6.47
CA THR A 38 6.60 -0.01 -5.27
C THR A 38 7.12 -1.34 -4.74
N ARG A 39 8.09 -1.29 -3.83
CA ARG A 39 8.78 -2.46 -3.27
C ARG A 39 9.14 -2.22 -1.80
N ALA A 40 9.61 -3.26 -1.12
CA ALA A 40 10.00 -3.24 0.29
C ALA A 40 10.92 -2.06 0.67
N GLY A 41 11.82 -1.67 -0.22
CA GLY A 41 12.76 -0.58 0.02
C GLY A 41 12.14 0.83 -0.02
N LEU A 42 10.91 1.00 -0.52
CA LEU A 42 10.24 2.31 -0.58
C LEU A 42 9.26 2.46 0.57
N ALA A 43 9.66 3.19 1.62
CA ALA A 43 8.81 3.48 2.78
C ALA A 43 7.86 4.65 2.46
N LEU A 44 6.58 4.36 2.24
CA LEU A 44 5.57 5.33 1.83
C LEU A 44 4.42 5.34 2.85
N GLY A 45 4.23 6.47 3.53
CA GLY A 45 3.14 6.65 4.51
C GLY A 45 3.26 5.77 5.76
N GLU A 46 4.45 5.24 6.05
CA GLU A 46 4.71 4.30 7.14
C GLU A 46 5.23 4.97 8.41
N ASP A 47 5.53 6.27 8.36
CA ASP A 47 6.12 6.99 9.48
C ASP A 47 5.23 6.93 10.73
N VAL A 48 3.92 6.80 10.55
CA VAL A 48 2.95 6.60 11.64
C VAL A 48 3.27 5.34 12.45
N PHE A 49 3.64 4.24 11.82
CA PHE A 49 3.98 2.98 12.53
C PHE A 49 5.32 3.09 13.26
N ALA A 50 6.27 3.80 12.64
CA ALA A 50 7.56 4.09 13.27
C ALA A 50 7.40 5.01 14.48
N ALA A 51 6.57 6.05 14.39
CA ALA A 51 6.26 6.97 15.48
C ALA A 51 5.56 6.25 16.65
N SER A 52 4.69 5.28 16.35
CA SER A 52 4.05 4.42 17.36
C SER A 52 4.98 3.34 17.93
N GLY A 53 6.29 3.39 17.66
CA GLY A 53 7.27 2.43 18.17
C GLY A 53 7.15 1.02 17.59
N CYS A 54 6.41 0.82 16.50
CA CYS A 54 6.23 -0.49 15.90
C CYS A 54 7.44 -0.91 15.06
N THR A 55 7.77 -2.20 15.13
CA THR A 55 8.64 -2.86 14.16
C THR A 55 7.91 -3.00 12.84
N VAL A 56 8.53 -2.60 11.73
CA VAL A 56 7.93 -2.69 10.38
C VAL A 56 8.56 -3.85 9.62
N LEU A 57 7.71 -4.80 9.17
CA LEU A 57 8.05 -5.84 8.22
C LEU A 57 7.34 -5.53 6.90
N ALA A 58 8.10 -5.28 5.84
CA ALA A 58 7.56 -4.94 4.54
C ALA A 58 8.17 -5.84 3.46
N PRO A 59 7.52 -6.93 3.05
CA PRO A 59 7.98 -7.74 1.94
C PRO A 59 7.55 -7.13 0.59
N SER A 60 8.43 -7.22 -0.42
CA SER A 60 8.06 -6.94 -1.81
C SER A 60 7.11 -8.00 -2.32
N ARG A 61 5.99 -7.61 -2.93
CA ARG A 61 5.02 -8.54 -3.51
C ARG A 61 5.60 -9.25 -4.75
N PRO A 62 5.04 -10.41 -5.19
CA PRO A 62 5.59 -11.19 -6.29
C PRO A 62 5.80 -10.36 -7.57
N GLY A 63 7.02 -10.44 -8.12
CA GLY A 63 7.42 -9.70 -9.31
C GLY A 63 7.86 -8.26 -9.09
N TYR A 64 7.76 -7.73 -7.86
CA TYR A 64 8.33 -6.44 -7.47
C TYR A 64 9.69 -6.61 -6.79
N GLY A 65 10.56 -5.61 -6.96
CA GLY A 65 11.89 -5.63 -6.39
C GLY A 65 12.65 -6.89 -6.77
N ARG A 66 13.16 -7.59 -5.77
CA ARG A 66 13.88 -8.86 -5.91
C ARG A 66 13.02 -10.08 -5.55
N THR A 67 11.72 -9.93 -5.34
CA THR A 67 10.81 -11.05 -5.06
C THR A 67 10.44 -11.76 -6.36
N SER A 68 10.67 -13.07 -6.43
CA SER A 68 10.32 -13.88 -7.60
C SER A 68 8.79 -14.03 -7.74
N LEU A 69 8.31 -14.22 -8.97
CA LEU A 69 6.89 -14.56 -9.19
C LEU A 69 6.52 -15.92 -8.59
N SER A 70 7.49 -16.85 -8.53
CA SER A 70 7.29 -18.17 -7.93
C SER A 70 7.06 -18.12 -6.42
N ALA A 71 7.45 -17.03 -5.73
CA ALA A 71 7.20 -16.86 -4.31
C ALA A 71 5.72 -16.81 -3.94
N GLY A 72 4.83 -16.69 -4.93
CA GLY A 72 3.37 -16.75 -4.77
C GLY A 72 2.69 -16.47 -6.10
N PRO A 73 2.42 -17.51 -6.91
CA PRO A 73 1.71 -17.36 -8.18
C PRO A 73 0.31 -16.76 -8.03
N SER A 74 -0.30 -16.95 -6.89
CA SER A 74 -1.55 -16.31 -6.47
C SER A 74 -1.34 -15.50 -5.18
N VAL A 75 -2.28 -14.61 -4.88
CA VAL A 75 -2.27 -13.84 -3.63
C VAL A 75 -2.33 -14.77 -2.40
N ALA A 76 -3.14 -15.83 -2.47
CA ALA A 76 -3.26 -16.80 -1.38
C ALA A 76 -1.92 -17.51 -1.10
N GLU A 77 -1.26 -18.05 -2.12
CA GLU A 77 0.04 -18.72 -1.97
C GLU A 77 1.12 -17.75 -1.48
N TYR A 78 1.05 -16.49 -1.92
CA TYR A 78 1.99 -15.48 -1.42
C TYR A 78 1.79 -15.19 0.06
N THR A 79 0.55 -15.17 0.56
CA THR A 79 0.32 -15.00 2.01
C THR A 79 0.87 -16.17 2.82
N ASP A 80 0.84 -17.40 2.30
CA ASP A 80 1.47 -18.57 2.92
C ASP A 80 3.02 -18.42 2.96
N THR A 81 3.60 -17.91 1.87
CA THR A 81 5.04 -17.58 1.81
C THR A 81 5.42 -16.51 2.83
N VAL A 82 4.61 -15.46 2.99
CA VAL A 82 4.86 -14.40 3.98
C VAL A 82 4.69 -14.93 5.41
N ARG A 83 3.76 -15.86 5.65
CA ARG A 83 3.67 -16.55 6.95
C ARG A 83 4.98 -17.30 7.26
N ALA A 84 5.54 -18.01 6.28
CA ALA A 84 6.83 -18.69 6.44
C ALA A 84 7.97 -17.68 6.69
N LEU A 85 7.96 -16.52 6.02
CA LEU A 85 8.89 -15.42 6.30
C LEU A 85 8.77 -14.93 7.76
N CYS A 86 7.55 -14.72 8.24
CA CYS A 86 7.29 -14.32 9.63
C CYS A 86 7.88 -15.35 10.60
N ALA A 87 7.63 -16.64 10.41
CA ALA A 87 8.17 -17.71 11.25
C ALA A 87 9.70 -17.72 11.24
N GLN A 88 10.34 -17.55 10.08
CA GLN A 88 11.81 -17.49 9.97
C GLN A 88 12.41 -16.27 10.69
N LEU A 89 11.66 -15.16 10.78
CA LEU A 89 12.08 -13.93 11.47
C LEU A 89 11.73 -13.92 12.96
N GLY A 90 11.09 -14.99 13.47
CA GLY A 90 10.61 -15.09 14.85
C GLY A 90 9.43 -14.15 15.13
N VAL A 91 8.58 -13.92 14.12
CA VAL A 91 7.37 -13.11 14.23
C VAL A 91 6.16 -14.05 14.33
N ASP A 92 5.72 -14.33 15.54
CA ASP A 92 4.59 -15.22 15.81
C ASP A 92 3.23 -14.50 15.76
N ARG A 93 3.23 -13.17 15.87
CA ARG A 93 2.03 -12.33 15.82
C ARG A 93 2.36 -10.96 15.20
N VAL A 94 1.43 -10.43 14.38
CA VAL A 94 1.48 -9.05 13.89
C VAL A 94 0.33 -8.24 14.47
N ALA A 95 0.66 -7.07 15.01
CA ALA A 95 -0.32 -6.15 15.60
C ALA A 95 -1.31 -5.65 14.54
N ALA A 96 -0.82 -5.44 13.31
CA ALA A 96 -1.67 -5.18 12.16
C ALA A 96 -1.00 -5.61 10.85
N VAL A 97 -1.81 -6.07 9.89
CA VAL A 97 -1.42 -6.11 8.50
C VAL A 97 -1.97 -4.88 7.77
N VAL A 98 -1.15 -4.25 6.95
CA VAL A 98 -1.47 -3.02 6.22
C VAL A 98 -1.42 -3.29 4.73
N GLY A 99 -2.47 -2.92 4.02
CA GLY A 99 -2.53 -2.96 2.56
C GLY A 99 -2.70 -1.56 1.99
N VAL A 100 -1.73 -1.10 1.19
CA VAL A 100 -1.79 0.18 0.51
C VAL A 100 -2.11 -0.05 -0.96
N SER A 101 -3.13 0.64 -1.49
CA SER A 101 -3.45 0.60 -2.92
C SER A 101 -3.60 -0.85 -3.44
N GLY A 102 -2.84 -1.26 -4.45
CA GLY A 102 -2.77 -2.63 -4.96
C GLY A 102 -2.30 -3.69 -3.96
N GLY A 103 -1.79 -3.30 -2.78
CA GLY A 103 -1.50 -4.21 -1.67
C GLY A 103 -2.73 -4.65 -0.86
N GLY A 104 -3.87 -3.99 -1.08
CA GLY A 104 -5.13 -4.27 -0.37
C GLY A 104 -5.58 -5.72 -0.41
N PRO A 105 -5.73 -6.34 -1.59
CA PRO A 105 -6.11 -7.76 -1.70
C PRO A 105 -5.16 -8.71 -0.97
N THR A 106 -3.84 -8.41 -1.00
CA THR A 106 -2.84 -9.22 -0.29
C THR A 106 -2.99 -9.11 1.22
N ALA A 107 -3.17 -7.90 1.76
CA ALA A 107 -3.36 -7.68 3.20
C ALA A 107 -4.67 -8.31 3.70
N ALA A 108 -5.75 -8.14 2.96
CA ALA A 108 -7.05 -8.73 3.30
C ALA A 108 -7.01 -10.27 3.25
N THR A 109 -6.36 -10.85 2.24
CA THR A 109 -6.16 -12.29 2.15
C THR A 109 -5.28 -12.82 3.28
N MET A 110 -4.24 -12.07 3.67
CA MET A 110 -3.39 -12.41 4.82
C MET A 110 -4.20 -12.45 6.12
N ALA A 111 -5.05 -11.45 6.35
CA ALA A 111 -5.93 -11.39 7.51
C ALA A 111 -6.93 -12.55 7.53
N ALA A 112 -7.57 -12.84 6.40
CA ALA A 112 -8.57 -13.92 6.31
C ALA A 112 -7.97 -15.33 6.50
N ARG A 113 -6.80 -15.59 5.90
CA ARG A 113 -6.18 -16.93 5.90
C ARG A 113 -5.35 -17.23 7.13
N HIS A 114 -4.75 -16.21 7.73
CA HIS A 114 -3.83 -16.33 8.86
C HIS A 114 -4.32 -15.54 10.08
N ALA A 115 -5.57 -15.79 10.46
CA ALA A 115 -6.24 -15.09 11.57
C ALA A 115 -5.55 -15.31 12.93
N ASP A 116 -4.79 -16.38 13.09
CA ASP A 116 -3.97 -16.68 14.26
C ASP A 116 -2.73 -15.77 14.35
N LEU A 117 -2.20 -15.34 13.21
CA LEU A 117 -1.04 -14.44 13.11
C LEU A 117 -1.47 -12.96 13.17
N VAL A 118 -2.57 -12.60 12.50
CA VAL A 118 -2.98 -11.21 12.27
C VAL A 118 -4.02 -10.75 13.27
N GLN A 119 -3.73 -9.69 14.03
CA GLN A 119 -4.65 -9.13 15.02
C GLN A 119 -5.61 -8.08 14.45
N ARG A 120 -5.15 -7.26 13.49
CA ARG A 120 -5.90 -6.15 12.89
C ARG A 120 -5.58 -6.00 11.42
N LEU A 121 -6.48 -5.37 10.66
CA LEU A 121 -6.29 -5.02 9.26
C LEU A 121 -6.41 -3.52 9.06
N ILE A 122 -5.49 -2.92 8.30
CA ILE A 122 -5.54 -1.51 7.90
C ILE A 122 -5.44 -1.46 6.37
N LEU A 123 -6.41 -0.80 5.73
CA LEU A 123 -6.51 -0.66 4.28
C LEU A 123 -6.46 0.82 3.91
N VAL A 124 -5.40 1.24 3.20
CA VAL A 124 -5.14 2.64 2.87
C VAL A 124 -5.23 2.84 1.37
N SER A 125 -6.19 3.62 0.90
CA SER A 125 -6.49 3.81 -0.53
C SER A 125 -6.50 2.49 -1.30
N ALA A 126 -7.04 1.43 -0.67
CA ALA A 126 -6.83 0.05 -1.06
C ALA A 126 -7.79 -0.40 -2.18
N VAL A 127 -7.26 -1.17 -3.12
CA VAL A 127 -8.07 -1.92 -4.09
C VAL A 127 -8.86 -2.99 -3.32
N GLY A 128 -10.16 -3.08 -3.59
CA GLY A 128 -11.03 -4.16 -3.13
C GLY A 128 -11.49 -5.03 -4.31
N TRP A 129 -12.66 -5.66 -4.18
CA TRP A 129 -13.16 -6.63 -5.17
C TRP A 129 -14.16 -6.05 -6.18
N LEU A 130 -14.35 -4.74 -6.23
CA LEU A 130 -15.05 -4.11 -7.34
C LEU A 130 -14.22 -4.23 -8.63
N PRO A 131 -14.87 -4.17 -9.82
CA PRO A 131 -14.13 -4.19 -11.08
C PRO A 131 -13.07 -3.09 -11.14
N TYR A 132 -11.80 -3.50 -11.20
CA TYR A 132 -10.65 -2.60 -11.23
C TYR A 132 -9.44 -3.33 -11.84
N PRO A 133 -8.60 -2.66 -12.60
CA PRO A 133 -8.86 -1.36 -13.23
C PRO A 133 -9.94 -1.43 -14.31
N SER A 134 -10.43 -0.27 -14.81
CA SER A 134 -11.34 -0.24 -15.95
C SER A 134 -10.74 -0.98 -17.15
N PHE A 135 -11.58 -1.43 -18.09
CA PHE A 135 -11.10 -2.18 -19.27
C PHE A 135 -10.01 -1.40 -20.05
N THR A 136 -10.20 -0.10 -20.27
CA THR A 136 -9.23 0.76 -20.96
C THR A 136 -7.92 0.90 -20.19
N MET A 137 -7.99 1.07 -18.87
CA MET A 137 -6.83 1.14 -17.98
C MET A 137 -6.09 -0.20 -17.93
N ARG A 138 -6.81 -1.33 -17.94
CA ARG A 138 -6.24 -2.68 -17.99
C ARG A 138 -5.48 -2.92 -19.28
N LEU A 139 -6.05 -2.52 -20.43
CA LEU A 139 -5.40 -2.62 -21.74
C LEU A 139 -4.13 -1.75 -21.76
N GLY A 140 -4.23 -0.49 -21.33
CA GLY A 140 -3.08 0.41 -21.20
C GLY A 140 -2.00 -0.16 -20.29
N SER A 141 -2.39 -0.77 -19.17
CA SER A 141 -1.44 -1.41 -18.24
C SER A 141 -0.62 -2.52 -18.89
N HIS A 142 -1.24 -3.34 -19.74
CA HIS A 142 -0.50 -4.36 -20.50
C HIS A 142 0.45 -3.75 -21.52
N VAL A 143 0.06 -2.65 -22.18
CA VAL A 143 0.92 -1.98 -23.18
C VAL A 143 2.14 -1.33 -22.52
N PHE A 144 1.94 -0.63 -21.39
CA PHE A 144 3.00 0.16 -20.76
C PHE A 144 3.86 -0.63 -19.76
N PHE A 145 3.34 -1.71 -19.17
CA PHE A 145 4.00 -2.42 -18.05
C PHE A 145 4.23 -3.91 -18.30
N ALA A 146 3.98 -4.43 -19.50
CA ALA A 146 4.27 -5.82 -19.83
C ALA A 146 5.63 -5.95 -20.56
N GLY A 147 6.38 -7.00 -20.20
CA GLY A 147 7.64 -7.32 -20.89
C GLY A 147 8.66 -6.20 -20.85
N GLY A 148 9.24 -5.86 -22.01
CA GLY A 148 10.28 -4.82 -22.15
C GLY A 148 9.78 -3.39 -22.03
N THR A 149 8.47 -3.13 -22.25
CA THR A 149 7.90 -1.79 -22.21
C THR A 149 7.92 -1.16 -20.82
N GLU A 150 7.85 -1.96 -19.76
CA GLU A 150 7.96 -1.50 -18.38
C GLU A 150 9.24 -0.68 -18.15
N ALA A 151 10.37 -1.20 -18.59
CA ALA A 151 11.66 -0.53 -18.41
C ALA A 151 11.71 0.82 -19.16
N ILE A 152 11.16 0.88 -20.38
CA ILE A 152 11.09 2.10 -21.19
C ILE A 152 10.15 3.12 -20.52
N THR A 153 8.98 2.69 -20.08
CA THR A 153 8.00 3.55 -19.40
C THR A 153 8.64 4.21 -18.17
N TRP A 154 9.27 3.43 -17.31
CA TRP A 154 9.91 3.97 -16.11
C TRP A 154 11.15 4.79 -16.40
N ALA A 155 11.95 4.44 -17.44
CA ALA A 155 13.06 5.29 -17.89
C ALA A 155 12.56 6.67 -18.32
N GLY A 156 11.43 6.75 -19.02
CA GLY A 156 10.77 8.01 -19.36
C GLY A 156 10.33 8.81 -18.13
N VAL A 157 9.67 8.17 -17.15
CA VAL A 157 9.25 8.81 -15.88
C VAL A 157 10.46 9.31 -15.10
N HIS A 158 11.53 8.49 -15.00
CA HIS A 158 12.77 8.88 -14.31
C HIS A 158 13.47 10.05 -15.00
N ALA A 159 13.49 10.08 -16.34
CA ALA A 159 14.01 11.21 -17.09
C ALA A 159 13.19 12.48 -16.85
N LEU A 160 11.85 12.39 -16.86
CA LEU A 160 10.97 13.52 -16.53
C LEU A 160 11.21 14.02 -15.10
N ALA A 161 11.31 13.11 -14.12
CA ALA A 161 11.57 13.49 -12.73
C ALA A 161 12.91 14.22 -12.58
N ARG A 162 13.93 13.83 -13.36
CA ARG A 162 15.27 14.42 -13.33
C ARG A 162 15.36 15.74 -14.07
N TRP A 163 14.82 15.81 -15.30
CA TRP A 163 15.07 16.94 -16.21
C TRP A 163 13.94 17.96 -16.22
N THR A 164 12.70 17.54 -15.96
CA THR A 164 11.50 18.38 -15.98
C THR A 164 10.60 18.05 -14.78
N PRO A 165 11.07 18.28 -13.53
CA PRO A 165 10.35 17.84 -12.33
C PRO A 165 8.93 18.39 -12.22
N GLY A 166 8.71 19.65 -12.64
CA GLY A 166 7.37 20.25 -12.64
C GLY A 166 6.40 19.57 -13.63
N LEU A 167 6.89 19.11 -14.78
CA LEU A 167 6.08 18.34 -15.73
C LEU A 167 5.79 16.93 -15.19
N CYS A 168 6.80 16.28 -14.62
CA CYS A 168 6.64 14.97 -13.97
C CYS A 168 5.55 15.03 -12.90
N LEU A 169 5.61 15.99 -11.97
CA LEU A 169 4.58 16.17 -10.94
C LEU A 169 3.18 16.37 -11.55
N ARG A 170 3.05 17.24 -12.56
CA ARG A 170 1.75 17.48 -13.20
C ARG A 170 1.17 16.21 -13.83
N LEU A 171 1.96 15.48 -14.60
CA LEU A 171 1.51 14.27 -15.29
C LEU A 171 1.17 13.14 -14.32
N MET A 172 2.04 12.89 -13.36
CA MET A 172 1.85 11.78 -12.42
C MET A 172 0.74 12.07 -11.39
N MET A 173 0.68 13.29 -10.87
CA MET A 173 -0.36 13.65 -9.91
C MET A 173 -1.75 13.76 -10.54
N SER A 174 -1.85 14.07 -11.85
CA SER A 174 -3.15 14.07 -12.54
C SER A 174 -3.78 12.68 -12.63
N SER A 175 -2.99 11.61 -12.58
CA SER A 175 -3.50 10.22 -12.56
C SER A 175 -3.90 9.74 -11.15
N LEU A 176 -3.56 10.49 -10.11
CA LEU A 176 -3.80 10.15 -8.72
C LEU A 176 -4.91 10.98 -8.06
N SER A 177 -5.50 11.93 -8.78
CA SER A 177 -6.54 12.80 -8.25
C SER A 177 -7.62 13.10 -9.29
N THR A 178 -8.87 13.19 -8.83
CA THR A 178 -10.00 13.67 -9.64
C THR A 178 -10.07 15.20 -9.70
N LEU A 179 -9.29 15.90 -8.87
CA LEU A 179 -9.23 17.36 -8.86
C LEU A 179 -8.28 17.88 -9.96
N PRO A 180 -8.47 19.14 -10.41
CA PRO A 180 -7.48 19.78 -11.26
C PRO A 180 -6.08 19.75 -10.66
N VAL A 181 -5.09 19.32 -11.43
CA VAL A 181 -3.73 19.08 -10.91
C VAL A 181 -3.08 20.32 -10.28
N ARG A 182 -3.43 21.52 -10.78
CA ARG A 182 -2.97 22.79 -10.19
C ARG A 182 -3.41 22.93 -8.73
N ASP A 183 -4.66 22.51 -8.45
CA ASP A 183 -5.26 22.63 -7.11
C ASP A 183 -4.61 21.60 -6.17
N VAL A 184 -4.39 20.38 -6.64
CA VAL A 184 -3.62 19.36 -5.91
C VAL A 184 -2.20 19.85 -5.59
N LEU A 185 -1.48 20.37 -6.58
CA LEU A 185 -0.11 20.83 -6.37
C LEU A 185 -0.04 22.06 -5.45
N SER A 186 -1.08 22.90 -5.39
CA SER A 186 -1.12 24.06 -4.48
C SER A 186 -1.18 23.65 -3.01
N THR A 187 -1.75 22.49 -2.68
CA THR A 187 -1.81 21.98 -1.30
C THR A 187 -0.50 21.33 -0.83
N LEU A 188 0.36 20.90 -1.76
CA LEU A 188 1.62 20.25 -1.42
C LEU A 188 2.69 21.25 -1.03
N SER A 189 3.27 21.06 0.14
CA SER A 189 4.49 21.77 0.55
C SER A 189 5.65 21.45 -0.40
N ARG A 190 6.73 22.24 -0.34
CA ARG A 190 7.94 21.92 -1.10
C ARG A 190 8.48 20.54 -0.75
N GLU A 191 8.51 20.20 0.54
CA GLU A 191 8.98 18.91 1.03
C GLU A 191 8.13 17.74 0.48
N HIS A 192 6.80 17.90 0.46
CA HIS A 192 5.90 16.90 -0.13
C HIS A 192 6.15 16.74 -1.64
N ARG A 193 6.38 17.82 -2.37
CA ARG A 193 6.71 17.76 -3.81
C ARG A 193 8.02 17.01 -4.06
N ASP A 194 9.05 17.32 -3.26
CA ASP A 194 10.35 16.66 -3.35
C ASP A 194 10.23 15.16 -3.01
N LEU A 195 9.44 14.79 -1.99
CA LEU A 195 9.15 13.41 -1.63
C LEU A 195 8.44 12.66 -2.77
N VAL A 196 7.41 13.26 -3.36
CA VAL A 196 6.65 12.67 -4.48
C VAL A 196 7.54 12.49 -5.71
N LEU A 197 8.37 13.47 -6.05
CA LEU A 197 9.36 13.35 -7.12
C LEU A 197 10.37 12.23 -6.85
N ALA A 198 10.87 12.16 -5.63
CA ALA A 198 11.80 11.10 -5.22
C ALA A 198 11.16 9.71 -5.28
N MET A 199 9.86 9.60 -4.98
CA MET A 199 9.06 8.39 -5.14
C MET A 199 8.99 7.99 -6.63
N PHE A 200 8.51 8.87 -7.51
CA PHE A 200 8.40 8.57 -8.94
C PHE A 200 9.73 8.23 -9.59
N ALA A 201 10.82 8.89 -9.16
CA ALA A 201 12.18 8.59 -9.63
C ALA A 201 12.69 7.19 -9.20
N ARG A 202 12.00 6.48 -8.31
CA ARG A 202 12.41 5.16 -7.77
C ARG A 202 11.39 4.05 -8.02
N MET A 203 10.21 4.39 -8.51
CA MET A 203 9.17 3.42 -8.82
C MET A 203 9.60 2.49 -9.96
N ARG A 204 9.25 1.24 -9.88
CA ARG A 204 9.43 0.20 -10.87
C ARG A 204 8.34 -0.85 -10.71
N SER A 205 7.84 -1.33 -11.80
CA SER A 205 6.79 -2.35 -11.81
C SER A 205 7.34 -3.78 -11.84
N GLY A 206 8.48 -3.96 -12.50
CA GLY A 206 8.96 -5.29 -12.81
C GLY A 206 7.87 -6.09 -13.54
N ARG A 207 7.68 -7.31 -13.10
CA ARG A 207 6.57 -8.19 -13.55
C ARG A 207 5.37 -8.15 -12.60
N GLY A 208 5.49 -7.43 -11.46
CA GLY A 208 4.52 -7.45 -10.37
C GLY A 208 3.20 -6.78 -10.74
N PHE A 209 3.24 -5.63 -11.43
CA PHE A 209 2.02 -4.90 -11.76
C PHE A 209 1.08 -5.70 -12.68
N VAL A 210 1.63 -6.36 -13.70
CA VAL A 210 0.84 -7.25 -14.56
C VAL A 210 0.34 -8.47 -13.80
N ASN A 211 1.12 -8.98 -12.84
CA ASN A 211 0.69 -10.05 -11.96
C ASN A 211 -0.50 -9.64 -11.07
N ASP A 212 -0.53 -8.39 -10.60
CA ASP A 212 -1.64 -7.85 -9.79
C ASP A 212 -2.97 -7.73 -10.55
N LEU A 213 -2.95 -7.73 -11.89
CA LEU A 213 -4.15 -7.68 -12.72
C LEU A 213 -4.91 -9.01 -12.77
N ARG A 214 -4.36 -10.07 -12.17
CA ARG A 214 -5.02 -11.36 -12.09
C ARG A 214 -6.18 -11.30 -11.09
N PRO A 215 -7.29 -11.97 -11.39
CA PRO A 215 -8.40 -12.05 -10.45
C PRO A 215 -7.97 -12.68 -9.12
N THR A 216 -8.42 -12.07 -8.02
CA THR A 216 -8.22 -12.59 -6.66
C THR A 216 -9.59 -12.92 -6.08
N PRO A 217 -9.78 -14.11 -5.46
CA PRO A 217 -11.03 -14.46 -4.79
C PRO A 217 -11.41 -13.44 -3.71
N ASP A 218 -12.68 -13.11 -3.62
CA ASP A 218 -13.20 -12.25 -2.56
C ASP A 218 -13.14 -12.96 -1.21
N VAL A 219 -12.54 -12.33 -0.24
CA VAL A 219 -12.35 -12.85 1.12
C VAL A 219 -12.99 -11.96 2.20
N MET A 220 -13.70 -10.90 1.83
CA MET A 220 -14.25 -9.91 2.79
C MET A 220 -15.08 -10.56 3.89
N GLY A 221 -15.95 -11.49 3.52
CA GLY A 221 -16.81 -12.24 4.47
C GLY A 221 -16.06 -13.15 5.45
N SER A 222 -14.78 -13.46 5.17
CA SER A 222 -13.94 -14.31 6.02
C SER A 222 -13.04 -13.50 6.98
N ILE A 223 -13.04 -12.17 6.88
CA ILE A 223 -12.24 -11.29 7.74
C ILE A 223 -13.00 -10.99 9.02
N ASN A 224 -12.49 -11.46 10.14
CA ASN A 224 -13.07 -11.26 11.46
C ASN A 224 -12.28 -10.26 12.33
N GLN A 225 -11.11 -9.82 11.88
CA GLN A 225 -10.30 -8.87 12.59
C GLN A 225 -10.93 -7.47 12.56
N PRO A 226 -10.76 -6.67 13.62
CA PRO A 226 -11.01 -5.24 13.54
C PRO A 226 -10.29 -4.67 12.33
N THR A 227 -11.01 -3.89 11.52
CA THR A 227 -10.49 -3.38 10.25
C THR A 227 -10.67 -1.87 10.16
N LEU A 228 -9.62 -1.17 9.76
CA LEU A 228 -9.63 0.25 9.47
C LEU A 228 -9.44 0.47 7.98
N VAL A 229 -10.39 1.14 7.34
CA VAL A 229 -10.33 1.52 5.93
C VAL A 229 -10.15 3.03 5.85
N ILE A 230 -9.15 3.51 5.09
CA ILE A 230 -8.82 4.93 4.96
C ILE A 230 -8.74 5.25 3.48
N ALA A 231 -9.51 6.24 3.01
CA ALA A 231 -9.50 6.65 1.61
C ALA A 231 -9.99 8.08 1.42
N SER A 232 -9.64 8.70 0.30
CA SER A 232 -10.13 10.01 -0.11
C SER A 232 -11.15 9.91 -1.24
N ARG A 233 -12.17 10.78 -1.22
CA ARG A 233 -13.15 10.89 -2.32
C ARG A 233 -12.53 11.38 -3.62
N THR A 234 -11.42 12.07 -3.56
CA THR A 234 -10.73 12.63 -4.72
C THR A 234 -9.66 11.72 -5.29
N ASP A 235 -9.57 10.48 -4.77
CA ASP A 235 -8.66 9.46 -5.27
C ASP A 235 -9.08 9.01 -6.69
N ALA A 236 -8.22 9.23 -7.70
CA ALA A 236 -8.38 8.72 -9.05
C ALA A 236 -7.58 7.43 -9.27
N GLY A 237 -6.60 7.15 -8.44
CA GLY A 237 -5.81 5.92 -8.48
C GLY A 237 -6.64 4.69 -8.12
N VAL A 238 -7.40 4.77 -7.02
CA VAL A 238 -8.38 3.75 -6.59
C VAL A 238 -9.68 4.48 -6.21
N PRO A 239 -10.75 4.32 -6.99
CA PRO A 239 -12.02 4.99 -6.71
C PRO A 239 -12.55 4.74 -5.29
N TYR A 240 -13.07 5.78 -4.64
CA TYR A 240 -13.59 5.73 -3.26
C TYR A 240 -14.62 4.63 -3.03
N ALA A 241 -15.34 4.21 -4.08
CA ALA A 241 -16.27 3.09 -4.04
C ALA A 241 -15.62 1.78 -3.53
N HIS A 242 -14.33 1.56 -3.79
CA HIS A 242 -13.61 0.41 -3.24
C HIS A 242 -13.56 0.47 -1.71
N ALA A 243 -13.26 1.63 -1.13
CA ALA A 243 -13.23 1.80 0.32
C ALA A 243 -14.62 1.60 0.94
N GLN A 244 -15.68 2.09 0.30
CA GLN A 244 -17.06 1.85 0.72
C GLN A 244 -17.43 0.37 0.66
N SER A 245 -17.05 -0.32 -0.44
CA SER A 245 -17.27 -1.77 -0.59
C SER A 245 -16.55 -2.58 0.48
N LEU A 246 -15.28 -2.25 0.76
CA LEU A 246 -14.48 -2.89 1.81
C LEU A 246 -15.09 -2.66 3.21
N ALA A 247 -15.50 -1.43 3.51
CA ALA A 247 -16.10 -1.09 4.79
C ALA A 247 -17.46 -1.78 5.00
N ASN A 248 -18.24 -1.95 3.95
CA ASN A 248 -19.55 -2.61 4.01
C ASN A 248 -19.44 -4.14 4.01
N GLY A 249 -18.43 -4.71 3.32
CA GLY A 249 -18.26 -6.15 3.17
C GLY A 249 -17.51 -6.82 4.32
N ILE A 250 -16.72 -6.08 5.11
CA ILE A 250 -15.95 -6.61 6.23
C ILE A 250 -16.68 -6.32 7.54
N ARG A 251 -17.00 -7.36 8.29
CA ARG A 251 -17.89 -7.30 9.48
C ARG A 251 -17.51 -6.24 10.52
N HIS A 252 -16.23 -6.07 10.82
CA HIS A 252 -15.73 -5.17 11.86
C HIS A 252 -14.92 -4.01 11.27
N ALA A 253 -15.30 -3.56 10.08
CA ALA A 253 -14.64 -2.46 9.42
C ALA A 253 -15.20 -1.10 9.85
N ARG A 254 -14.28 -0.12 9.94
CA ARG A 254 -14.57 1.30 10.09
C ARG A 254 -13.91 2.05 8.94
N LEU A 255 -14.67 2.93 8.29
CA LEU A 255 -14.18 3.81 7.23
C LEU A 255 -13.80 5.18 7.82
N ILE A 256 -12.60 5.63 7.53
CA ILE A 256 -12.13 7.00 7.73
C ILE A 256 -12.04 7.65 6.36
N GLU A 257 -12.81 8.70 6.17
CA GLU A 257 -12.71 9.55 5.01
C GLU A 257 -11.57 10.56 5.21
N SER A 258 -10.56 10.53 4.35
CA SER A 258 -9.49 11.53 4.32
C SER A 258 -9.87 12.67 3.38
N HIS A 259 -9.54 13.89 3.79
CA HIS A 259 -9.67 15.09 2.97
C HIS A 259 -8.44 15.32 2.06
N ALA A 260 -7.54 14.36 1.98
CA ALA A 260 -6.39 14.44 1.08
C ALA A 260 -6.86 14.66 -0.38
N PRO A 261 -6.18 15.52 -1.14
CA PRO A 261 -6.59 15.87 -2.50
C PRO A 261 -6.21 14.80 -3.53
N SER A 262 -5.75 13.62 -3.13
CA SER A 262 -5.27 12.58 -4.03
C SER A 262 -5.23 11.20 -3.38
N HIS A 263 -4.82 10.20 -4.16
CA HIS A 263 -4.52 8.83 -3.73
C HIS A 263 -3.53 8.74 -2.55
N LEU A 264 -2.61 9.70 -2.45
CA LEU A 264 -1.57 9.73 -1.43
C LEU A 264 -2.10 10.38 -0.15
N VAL A 265 -2.97 9.66 0.58
CA VAL A 265 -3.69 10.19 1.75
C VAL A 265 -2.77 10.69 2.87
N TRP A 266 -1.55 10.14 2.97
CA TRP A 266 -0.54 10.57 3.95
C TRP A 266 0.07 11.94 3.67
N LEU A 267 -0.26 12.56 2.52
CA LEU A 267 0.11 13.94 2.20
C LEU A 267 -1.03 14.93 2.47
N GLY A 268 -2.18 14.46 2.94
CA GLY A 268 -3.31 15.29 3.32
C GLY A 268 -3.05 16.09 4.59
N SER A 269 -3.68 17.27 4.68
CA SER A 269 -3.58 18.13 5.87
C SER A 269 -4.21 17.49 7.12
N ASP A 270 -5.10 16.53 6.94
CA ASP A 270 -5.78 15.75 7.98
C ASP A 270 -5.01 14.49 8.41
N TRP A 271 -3.88 14.20 7.75
CA TRP A 271 -3.08 13.00 8.06
C TRP A 271 -2.63 12.92 9.53
N PRO A 272 -2.23 13.99 10.22
CA PRO A 272 -1.89 13.89 11.64
C PRO A 272 -3.04 13.35 12.49
N ALA A 273 -4.27 13.79 12.26
CA ALA A 273 -5.45 13.29 12.98
C ALA A 273 -5.80 11.83 12.61
N ILE A 274 -5.54 11.45 11.35
CA ILE A 274 -5.69 10.05 10.92
C ILE A 274 -4.60 9.18 11.57
N ALA A 275 -3.37 9.68 11.67
CA ALA A 275 -2.26 8.97 12.30
C ALA A 275 -2.56 8.67 13.79
N GLU A 276 -3.12 9.63 14.54
CA GLU A 276 -3.58 9.39 15.90
C GLU A 276 -4.68 8.32 15.99
N GLN A 277 -5.57 8.26 15.01
CA GLN A 277 -6.59 7.21 14.95
C GLN A 277 -5.99 5.83 14.63
N ILE A 278 -4.96 5.77 13.78
CA ILE A 278 -4.21 4.55 13.51
C ILE A 278 -3.51 4.08 14.78
N GLU A 279 -2.85 4.98 15.51
CA GLU A 279 -2.14 4.67 16.74
C GLU A 279 -3.10 4.10 17.80
N ARG A 280 -4.23 4.78 18.08
CA ARG A 280 -5.27 4.27 18.99
C ARG A 280 -5.81 2.91 18.53
N PHE A 281 -6.01 2.73 17.25
CA PHE A 281 -6.46 1.46 16.69
C PHE A 281 -5.44 0.33 16.92
N LEU A 282 -4.14 0.60 16.77
CA LEU A 282 -3.08 -0.37 17.03
C LEU A 282 -3.02 -0.79 18.50
N HIS A 283 -3.29 0.13 19.45
CA HIS A 283 -3.29 -0.13 20.87
C HIS A 283 -4.60 -0.74 21.39
N GLY A 284 -5.64 -0.84 20.55
CA GLY A 284 -6.93 -1.45 20.93
C GLY A 284 -7.78 -0.56 21.84
N GLU A 285 -7.56 0.74 21.85
CA GLU A 285 -8.35 1.67 22.65
C GLU A 285 -9.78 1.82 22.08
N PRO A 286 -10.81 1.73 22.95
CA PRO A 286 -12.18 1.95 22.51
C PRO A 286 -12.38 3.40 22.06
N ARG A 287 -13.35 3.62 21.14
CA ARG A 287 -13.79 4.97 20.73
C ARG A 287 -13.98 5.84 21.98
N THR A 288 -13.27 6.96 22.05
CA THR A 288 -13.84 8.09 22.76
C THR A 288 -15.12 8.45 22.01
N SER A 289 -16.27 8.23 22.66
CA SER A 289 -17.56 8.70 22.17
C SER A 289 -17.43 10.20 21.92
N GLU A 290 -17.40 10.62 20.67
CA GLU A 290 -17.72 12.01 20.34
C GLU A 290 -19.09 12.25 20.91
N SER A 291 -19.14 13.12 21.91
CA SER A 291 -20.32 13.61 22.58
C SER A 291 -21.34 14.00 21.51
N ALA A 292 -22.47 13.28 21.52
CA ALA A 292 -23.70 13.79 20.95
C ALA A 292 -23.98 15.17 21.62
N CYS A 293 -23.90 16.22 20.85
CA CYS A 293 -24.57 17.51 21.05
C CYS A 293 -25.19 17.91 19.73
#